data_62c2511568b4d7793ecfe1caa6da0a14
#
_entry.id   62c2511568b4d7793ecfe1caa6da0a14
#
_cell.length_a   1.000
_cell.length_b   1.000
_cell.length_c   1.000
_cell.angle_alpha   90.00
_cell.angle_beta   90.00
_cell.angle_gamma   90.00
#
_symmetry.space_group_name_H-M   'P 1'
#
loop_
_entity.id
_entity.type
_entity.pdbx_description
1 polymer ?
#
loop_
_entity_poly.entity_id
_entity_poly.type
_entity_poly.pdbx_seq_one_letter_code
_entity_poly.pdbx_strand_id
1 'polypeptide(L)'
;MSATVRAVVPGGTDDLPEVGGVATDTPEYFCLLTRAGAALEAAAHAAGKPVRLSVIAVGDGDGEVPVPTDDAVALVHEVYRRPIDSLSQDEEDPNICWVHIVIPTTEGGFWIREFGVWAEPLEDDGEPVLYAYGNHAPFYKLKSVLGQATTHELSVPIIMSGTADVEIVVSEAGYASRLELLQIAGVVED
;
A
#
# COMPACT_ATOMS: atom_id res chain seq x y z
N MET A 1 30.18 30.06 11.80
CA MET A 1 30.29 30.72 10.47
C MET A 1 29.59 29.81 9.49
N SER A 2 28.39 30.17 9.14
CA SER A 2 27.54 29.35 8.23
C SER A 2 27.65 29.95 6.84
N ALA A 3 28.10 29.17 5.87
CA ALA A 3 28.23 29.59 4.48
C ALA A 3 26.93 29.27 3.74
N THR A 4 26.19 30.32 3.38
CA THR A 4 25.03 30.25 2.51
C THR A 4 25.51 30.22 1.06
N VAL A 5 25.27 29.11 0.37
CA VAL A 5 25.50 29.02 -1.08
C VAL A 5 24.27 29.61 -1.79
N ARG A 6 24.45 30.72 -2.45
CA ARG A 6 23.46 31.37 -3.30
C ARG A 6 23.69 30.93 -4.74
N ALA A 7 22.74 30.21 -5.31
CA ALA A 7 22.70 29.96 -6.76
C ALA A 7 22.29 31.25 -7.48
N VAL A 8 23.15 31.74 -8.34
CA VAL A 8 22.89 32.91 -9.22
C VAL A 8 22.35 32.35 -10.54
N VAL A 9 21.09 32.63 -10.83
CA VAL A 9 20.49 32.46 -12.17
C VAL A 9 20.68 33.75 -12.93
N PRO A 10 21.30 33.78 -14.11
CA PRO A 10 21.44 35.00 -14.91
C PRO A 10 20.19 35.24 -15.74
N GLY A 11 19.58 36.39 -15.54
CA GLY A 11 18.70 37.03 -16.51
C GLY A 11 17.22 37.10 -16.13
N GLY A 12 16.81 38.28 -15.62
CA GLY A 12 15.51 38.86 -15.92
C GLY A 12 14.47 38.90 -14.81
N THR A 13 14.35 40.13 -14.25
CA THR A 13 13.13 40.84 -13.85
C THR A 13 12.34 40.37 -12.63
N ASP A 14 12.28 41.28 -11.73
CA ASP A 14 11.40 41.63 -10.62
C ASP A 14 9.92 41.31 -10.82
N ASP A 15 9.53 40.06 -10.77
CA ASP A 15 8.13 39.66 -10.53
C ASP A 15 8.01 38.15 -10.20
N LEU A 16 8.77 37.74 -9.17
CA LEU A 16 8.46 36.44 -8.57
C LEU A 16 7.53 36.71 -7.38
N PRO A 17 6.36 36.05 -7.30
CA PRO A 17 5.53 36.13 -6.11
C PRO A 17 6.34 35.68 -4.92
N GLU A 18 6.28 36.43 -3.82
CA GLU A 18 6.86 36.03 -2.54
C GLU A 18 6.20 34.70 -2.11
N VAL A 19 6.87 33.59 -2.41
CA VAL A 19 6.49 32.29 -1.87
C VAL A 19 7.06 32.23 -0.45
N GLY A 20 6.38 32.88 0.46
CA GLY A 20 6.55 32.72 1.90
C GLY A 20 5.84 31.43 2.38
N GLY A 21 6.04 30.33 1.69
CA GLY A 21 5.61 29.00 2.12
C GLY A 21 6.82 28.08 1.99
N VAL A 22 7.21 27.45 3.07
CA VAL A 22 7.98 26.21 3.00
C VAL A 22 7.10 25.29 2.17
N ALA A 23 7.48 25.02 0.92
CA ALA A 23 6.88 23.94 0.17
C ALA A 23 7.16 22.67 1.00
N THR A 24 6.19 22.26 1.77
CA THR A 24 6.19 20.90 2.30
C THR A 24 5.98 20.04 1.07
N ASP A 25 7.06 19.47 0.57
CA ASP A 25 7.06 18.53 -0.56
C ASP A 25 6.45 17.22 -0.07
N THR A 26 5.20 17.30 0.38
CA THR A 26 4.42 16.13 0.77
C THR A 26 3.96 15.48 -0.54
N PRO A 27 4.38 14.26 -0.85
CA PRO A 27 3.92 13.59 -2.05
C PRO A 27 2.40 13.54 -2.09
N GLU A 28 1.83 13.75 -3.26
CA GLU A 28 0.38 13.72 -3.46
C GLU A 28 -0.21 12.34 -3.10
N TYR A 29 0.58 11.28 -3.40
CA TYR A 29 0.23 9.90 -3.09
C TYR A 29 1.29 9.31 -2.17
N PHE A 30 0.86 8.77 -1.05
CA PHE A 30 1.75 8.20 -0.05
C PHE A 30 1.05 7.13 0.80
N CYS A 31 1.87 6.33 1.46
CA CYS A 31 1.45 5.34 2.44
C CYS A 31 2.14 5.63 3.76
N LEU A 32 1.46 5.39 4.87
CA LEU A 32 2.01 5.52 6.20
C LEU A 32 1.61 4.32 7.08
N LEU A 33 2.46 4.04 8.04
CA LEU A 33 2.17 3.10 9.12
C LEU A 33 1.15 3.75 10.06
N THR A 34 0.07 3.02 10.39
CA THR A 34 -0.90 3.53 11.36
C THR A 34 -0.38 3.42 12.79
N ARG A 35 -0.99 4.14 13.72
CA ARG A 35 -0.68 4.00 15.16
C ARG A 35 -0.93 2.59 15.65
N ALA A 36 -1.98 1.95 15.17
CA ALA A 36 -2.29 0.57 15.50
C ALA A 36 -1.25 -0.39 14.92
N GLY A 37 -0.80 -0.16 13.67
CA GLY A 37 0.29 -0.91 13.05
C GLY A 37 1.61 -0.76 13.80
N ALA A 38 1.98 0.47 14.17
CA ALA A 38 3.19 0.73 14.96
C ALA A 38 3.15 0.06 16.35
N ALA A 39 1.99 0.07 17.00
CA ALA A 39 1.80 -0.62 18.28
C ALA A 39 1.93 -2.14 18.12
N LEU A 40 1.40 -2.70 17.03
CA LEU A 40 1.52 -4.11 16.69
C LEU A 40 2.99 -4.50 16.43
N GLU A 41 3.76 -3.70 15.67
CA GLU A 41 5.20 -3.93 15.47
C GLU A 41 5.96 -3.97 16.79
N ALA A 42 5.74 -2.98 17.65
CA ALA A 42 6.40 -2.92 18.94
C ALA A 42 6.07 -4.13 19.81
N ALA A 43 4.82 -4.57 19.83
CA ALA A 43 4.37 -5.74 20.57
C ALA A 43 4.94 -7.04 19.98
N ALA A 44 4.97 -7.17 18.65
CA ALA A 44 5.54 -8.31 17.93
C ALA A 44 7.04 -8.44 18.24
N HIS A 45 7.78 -7.33 18.14
CA HIS A 45 9.19 -7.30 18.47
C HIS A 45 9.46 -7.71 19.92
N ALA A 46 8.69 -7.17 20.87
CA ALA A 46 8.81 -7.54 22.30
C ALA A 46 8.51 -9.02 22.55
N ALA A 47 7.61 -9.63 21.78
CA ALA A 47 7.25 -11.04 21.85
C ALA A 47 8.19 -11.96 21.05
N GLY A 48 9.12 -11.40 20.26
CA GLY A 48 9.97 -12.17 19.33
C GLY A 48 9.16 -12.88 18.26
N LYS A 49 8.04 -12.28 17.82
CA LYS A 49 7.15 -12.79 16.78
C LYS A 49 7.22 -11.87 15.56
N PRO A 50 7.05 -12.37 14.33
CA PRO A 50 6.88 -11.52 13.16
C PRO A 50 5.51 -10.85 13.15
N VAL A 51 5.41 -9.72 12.43
CA VAL A 51 4.13 -9.13 12.04
C VAL A 51 3.60 -9.90 10.85
N ARG A 52 2.37 -10.40 10.95
CA ARG A 52 1.75 -11.24 9.92
C ARG A 52 0.75 -10.43 9.10
N LEU A 53 1.17 -9.99 7.92
CA LEU A 53 0.30 -9.30 6.98
C LEU A 53 -0.61 -10.32 6.28
N SER A 54 -1.90 -10.04 6.21
CA SER A 54 -2.89 -11.03 5.73
C SER A 54 -3.68 -10.54 4.53
N VAL A 55 -4.14 -9.30 4.56
CA VAL A 55 -5.13 -8.78 3.61
C VAL A 55 -4.74 -7.39 3.16
N ILE A 56 -4.98 -7.10 1.88
CA ILE A 56 -5.06 -5.75 1.36
C ILE A 56 -6.49 -5.46 0.92
N ALA A 57 -6.96 -4.26 1.23
CA ALA A 57 -8.22 -3.77 0.71
C ALA A 57 -7.99 -2.46 -0.06
N VAL A 58 -8.85 -2.20 -1.02
CA VAL A 58 -8.89 -0.94 -1.76
C VAL A 58 -10.23 -0.26 -1.57
N GLY A 59 -10.21 1.04 -1.61
CA GLY A 59 -11.39 1.88 -1.45
C GLY A 59 -11.49 2.95 -2.52
N ASP A 60 -12.68 3.49 -2.70
CA ASP A 60 -12.94 4.57 -3.64
C ASP A 60 -12.97 5.96 -2.97
N GLY A 61 -12.69 6.02 -1.66
CA GLY A 61 -12.62 7.25 -0.90
C GLY A 61 -13.93 8.04 -0.88
N ASP A 62 -15.07 7.35 -1.06
CA ASP A 62 -16.39 7.98 -1.20
C ASP A 62 -16.44 9.06 -2.29
N GLY A 63 -15.69 8.81 -3.40
CA GLY A 63 -15.65 9.67 -4.57
C GLY A 63 -14.46 10.62 -4.65
N GLU A 64 -13.70 10.80 -3.58
CA GLU A 64 -12.53 11.67 -3.51
C GLU A 64 -11.27 10.88 -3.15
N VAL A 65 -10.09 11.47 -3.39
CA VAL A 65 -8.82 10.90 -2.91
C VAL A 65 -8.62 11.32 -1.46
N PRO A 66 -8.65 10.38 -0.50
CA PRO A 66 -8.45 10.74 0.89
C PRO A 66 -7.00 11.13 1.18
N VAL A 67 -6.82 11.92 2.23
CA VAL A 67 -5.49 12.19 2.78
C VAL A 67 -5.25 11.18 3.91
N PRO A 68 -4.28 10.26 3.77
CA PRO A 68 -4.01 9.26 4.80
C PRO A 68 -3.59 9.90 6.12
N THR A 69 -4.11 9.35 7.22
CA THR A 69 -3.76 9.74 8.59
C THR A 69 -3.35 8.53 9.41
N ASP A 70 -2.44 8.72 10.37
CA ASP A 70 -1.88 7.62 11.18
C ASP A 70 -2.87 7.06 12.22
N ASP A 71 -3.94 7.77 12.51
CA ASP A 71 -5.02 7.35 13.41
C ASP A 71 -6.16 6.61 12.71
N ALA A 72 -6.04 6.39 11.38
CA ALA A 72 -7.02 5.62 10.64
C ALA A 72 -7.09 4.18 11.15
N VAL A 73 -8.32 3.66 11.26
CA VAL A 73 -8.61 2.27 11.69
C VAL A 73 -9.33 1.48 10.60
N ALA A 74 -9.75 2.15 9.52
CA ALA A 74 -10.42 1.57 8.36
C ALA A 74 -10.22 2.50 7.16
N LEU A 75 -10.55 2.02 5.95
CA LEU A 75 -10.67 2.85 4.76
C LEU A 75 -11.88 3.78 4.89
N VAL A 76 -11.88 4.88 4.13
CA VAL A 76 -13.04 5.78 4.03
C VAL A 76 -14.23 5.03 3.44
N HIS A 77 -14.02 4.34 2.32
CA HIS A 77 -15.04 3.49 1.72
C HIS A 77 -14.40 2.30 1.01
N GLU A 78 -14.41 1.14 1.66
CA GLU A 78 -13.87 -0.09 1.11
C GLU A 78 -14.79 -0.65 0.01
N VAL A 79 -14.22 -0.99 -1.14
CA VAL A 79 -14.94 -1.56 -2.28
C VAL A 79 -14.48 -2.97 -2.66
N TYR A 80 -13.28 -3.36 -2.25
CA TYR A 80 -12.75 -4.69 -2.54
C TYR A 80 -11.67 -5.07 -1.54
N ARG A 81 -11.63 -6.35 -1.17
CA ARG A 81 -10.66 -6.91 -0.21
C ARG A 81 -10.23 -8.31 -0.65
N ARG A 82 -8.95 -8.61 -0.49
CA ARG A 82 -8.42 -9.96 -0.75
C ARG A 82 -7.15 -10.25 0.04
N PRO A 83 -6.79 -11.54 0.20
CA PRO A 83 -5.48 -11.93 0.73
C PRO A 83 -4.34 -11.38 -0.11
N ILE A 84 -3.21 -11.12 0.53
CA ILE A 84 -1.96 -10.70 -0.12
C ILE A 84 -1.41 -11.88 -0.92
N ASP A 85 -0.99 -11.61 -2.17
CA ASP A 85 -0.42 -12.62 -3.05
C ASP A 85 1.08 -12.84 -2.78
N SER A 86 1.83 -11.76 -2.55
CA SER A 86 3.26 -11.84 -2.25
C SER A 86 3.79 -10.58 -1.57
N LEU A 87 4.96 -10.73 -0.93
CA LEU A 87 5.82 -9.63 -0.48
C LEU A 87 7.14 -9.68 -1.22
N SER A 88 7.71 -8.51 -1.48
CA SER A 88 9.11 -8.39 -1.88
C SER A 88 9.76 -7.22 -1.15
N GLN A 89 11.02 -7.38 -0.78
CA GLN A 89 11.80 -6.29 -0.21
C GLN A 89 12.29 -5.39 -1.35
N ASP A 90 12.35 -4.09 -1.10
CA ASP A 90 12.94 -3.14 -2.04
C ASP A 90 14.45 -3.39 -2.19
N GLU A 91 14.96 -3.24 -3.41
CA GLU A 91 16.37 -3.53 -3.70
C GLU A 91 17.33 -2.43 -3.18
N GLU A 92 16.82 -1.19 -3.02
CA GLU A 92 17.62 -0.04 -2.62
C GLU A 92 17.44 0.29 -1.13
N ASP A 93 16.24 0.14 -0.59
CA ASP A 93 15.94 0.42 0.82
C ASP A 93 15.33 -0.81 1.53
N PRO A 94 16.10 -1.49 2.39
CA PRO A 94 15.63 -2.67 3.12
C PRO A 94 14.47 -2.38 4.11
N ASN A 95 14.17 -1.12 4.40
CA ASN A 95 13.02 -0.75 5.23
C ASN A 95 11.71 -0.65 4.43
N ILE A 96 11.77 -0.78 3.10
CA ILE A 96 10.60 -0.79 2.25
C ILE A 96 10.25 -2.23 1.87
N CYS A 97 9.02 -2.60 2.13
CA CYS A 97 8.43 -3.86 1.69
C CYS A 97 7.29 -3.58 0.71
N TRP A 98 7.33 -4.22 -0.45
CA TRP A 98 6.26 -4.14 -1.43
C TRP A 98 5.25 -5.24 -1.20
N VAL A 99 4.00 -4.86 -1.04
CA VAL A 99 2.86 -5.77 -0.94
C VAL A 99 2.19 -5.85 -2.29
N HIS A 100 2.01 -7.06 -2.81
CA HIS A 100 1.46 -7.30 -4.13
C HIS A 100 0.14 -8.05 -4.06
N ILE A 101 -0.82 -7.58 -4.87
CA ILE A 101 -2.06 -8.31 -5.17
C ILE A 101 -2.39 -8.21 -6.65
N VAL A 102 -3.09 -9.22 -7.16
CA VAL A 102 -3.66 -9.22 -8.49
C VAL A 102 -5.18 -9.18 -8.39
N ILE A 103 -5.80 -8.10 -8.82
CA ILE A 103 -7.26 -8.00 -8.90
C ILE A 103 -7.71 -8.66 -10.20
N PRO A 104 -8.43 -9.80 -10.14
CA PRO A 104 -8.80 -10.55 -11.33
C PRO A 104 -9.78 -9.79 -12.22
N THR A 105 -9.94 -10.27 -13.46
CA THR A 105 -10.86 -9.68 -14.45
C THR A 105 -12.32 -9.75 -14.02
N THR A 106 -12.66 -10.75 -13.20
CA THR A 106 -14.03 -10.96 -12.68
C THR A 106 -14.44 -9.89 -11.68
N GLU A 107 -13.46 -9.23 -11.07
CA GLU A 107 -13.66 -8.18 -10.08
C GLU A 107 -13.42 -6.79 -10.69
N GLY A 108 -14.22 -5.81 -10.30
CA GLY A 108 -14.14 -4.45 -10.83
C GLY A 108 -15.49 -3.76 -10.88
N GLY A 109 -15.56 -2.66 -11.63
CA GLY A 109 -16.70 -1.77 -11.64
C GLY A 109 -16.61 -0.70 -10.56
N PHE A 110 -15.39 -0.48 -10.02
CA PHE A 110 -15.14 0.47 -8.94
C PHE A 110 -13.88 1.30 -9.18
N TRP A 111 -13.81 2.43 -8.53
CA TRP A 111 -12.62 3.24 -8.45
C TRP A 111 -11.68 2.76 -7.34
N ILE A 112 -10.39 2.92 -7.55
CA ILE A 112 -9.35 2.78 -6.52
C ILE A 112 -8.75 4.15 -6.30
N ARG A 113 -8.84 4.66 -5.06
CA ARG A 113 -8.30 5.95 -4.61
C ARG A 113 -7.57 5.84 -3.29
N GLU A 114 -7.78 4.75 -2.58
CA GLU A 114 -7.15 4.44 -1.31
C GLU A 114 -6.87 2.94 -1.20
N PHE A 115 -5.96 2.58 -0.31
CA PHE A 115 -5.68 1.20 0.04
C PHE A 115 -5.29 1.08 1.51
N GLY A 116 -5.51 -0.09 2.06
CA GLY A 116 -5.07 -0.45 3.40
C GLY A 116 -4.53 -1.86 3.42
N VAL A 117 -3.53 -2.07 4.27
CA VAL A 117 -2.92 -3.38 4.52
C VAL A 117 -3.25 -3.76 5.95
N TRP A 118 -3.82 -4.95 6.13
CA TRP A 118 -4.17 -5.48 7.44
C TRP A 118 -3.17 -6.53 7.89
N ALA A 119 -2.88 -6.49 9.19
CA ALA A 119 -2.12 -7.53 9.87
C ALA A 119 -3.02 -8.33 10.80
N GLU A 120 -2.66 -9.60 10.99
CA GLU A 120 -3.28 -10.43 12.00
C GLU A 120 -2.88 -9.97 13.41
N PRO A 121 -3.75 -10.15 14.39
CA PRO A 121 -3.43 -9.88 15.78
C PRO A 121 -2.34 -10.85 16.28
N LEU A 122 -1.63 -10.47 17.31
CA LEU A 122 -0.64 -11.35 17.95
C LEU A 122 -1.27 -12.46 18.79
N GLU A 123 -2.49 -12.24 19.25
CA GLU A 123 -3.30 -13.19 20.02
C GLU A 123 -4.39 -13.79 19.12
N ASP A 124 -4.65 -15.07 19.27
CA ASP A 124 -5.54 -15.82 18.37
C ASP A 124 -7.00 -15.34 18.36
N ASP A 125 -7.44 -14.63 19.39
CA ASP A 125 -8.80 -14.11 19.56
C ASP A 125 -8.90 -12.59 19.30
N GLY A 126 -7.83 -11.96 18.83
CA GLY A 126 -7.79 -10.54 18.50
C GLY A 126 -8.43 -10.22 17.16
N GLU A 127 -8.72 -8.94 16.93
CA GLU A 127 -9.21 -8.45 15.64
C GLU A 127 -8.03 -8.02 14.75
N PRO A 128 -8.14 -8.21 13.42
CA PRO A 128 -7.15 -7.72 12.47
C PRO A 128 -6.96 -6.21 12.58
N VAL A 129 -5.73 -5.75 12.45
CA VAL A 129 -5.34 -4.35 12.61
C VAL A 129 -5.05 -3.74 11.25
N LEU A 130 -5.57 -2.54 10.98
CA LEU A 130 -5.11 -1.74 9.84
C LEU A 130 -3.66 -1.32 10.12
N TYR A 131 -2.73 -2.02 9.46
CA TYR A 131 -1.30 -1.86 9.68
C TYR A 131 -0.75 -0.64 8.93
N ALA A 132 -1.10 -0.51 7.66
CA ALA A 132 -0.69 0.61 6.82
C ALA A 132 -1.88 1.15 6.03
N TYR A 133 -1.89 2.46 5.82
CA TYR A 133 -2.93 3.16 5.08
C TYR A 133 -2.32 4.12 4.07
N GLY A 134 -2.83 4.12 2.86
CA GLY A 134 -2.35 4.98 1.79
C GLY A 134 -3.42 5.41 0.83
N ASN A 135 -3.12 6.47 0.08
CA ASN A 135 -3.94 6.91 -1.04
C ASN A 135 -3.29 6.51 -2.37
N HIS A 136 -4.06 6.57 -3.42
CA HIS A 136 -3.68 6.15 -4.77
C HIS A 136 -4.23 7.12 -5.81
N ALA A 137 -3.48 7.36 -6.89
CA ALA A 137 -4.00 8.08 -8.04
C ALA A 137 -5.31 7.42 -8.52
N PRO A 138 -6.38 8.18 -8.79
CA PRO A 138 -7.66 7.60 -9.16
C PRO A 138 -7.54 6.63 -10.34
N PHE A 139 -7.88 5.39 -10.13
CA PHE A 139 -7.86 4.33 -11.14
C PHE A 139 -9.21 3.61 -11.17
N TYR A 140 -9.83 3.51 -12.34
CA TYR A 140 -11.06 2.75 -12.50
C TYR A 140 -10.78 1.32 -12.94
N LYS A 141 -11.04 0.36 -12.07
CA LYS A 141 -10.92 -1.07 -12.37
C LYS A 141 -12.15 -1.55 -13.12
N LEU A 142 -11.96 -1.86 -14.40
CA LEU A 142 -13.03 -2.44 -15.20
C LEU A 142 -13.33 -3.88 -14.77
N LYS A 143 -14.62 -4.21 -14.69
CA LYS A 143 -15.09 -5.58 -14.58
C LYS A 143 -15.21 -6.19 -15.98
N SER A 144 -14.82 -7.46 -16.15
CA SER A 144 -14.95 -8.13 -17.43
C SER A 144 -16.42 -8.29 -17.81
N VAL A 145 -16.77 -7.70 -18.94
CA VAL A 145 -18.01 -8.00 -19.65
C VAL A 145 -17.58 -8.47 -21.04
N LEU A 146 -17.86 -9.70 -21.39
CA LEU A 146 -17.52 -10.29 -22.70
C LEU A 146 -16.00 -10.37 -23.01
N GLY A 147 -15.17 -10.60 -22.01
CA GLY A 147 -13.73 -10.85 -22.22
C GLY A 147 -12.86 -9.62 -22.46
N GLN A 148 -13.35 -8.44 -22.20
CA GLN A 148 -12.63 -7.18 -22.47
C GLN A 148 -11.95 -6.53 -21.23
N ALA A 149 -11.87 -7.20 -20.11
CA ALA A 149 -11.15 -6.65 -18.95
C ALA A 149 -9.76 -7.27 -18.79
N THR A 150 -8.87 -6.50 -18.22
CA THR A 150 -7.53 -6.95 -17.84
C THR A 150 -7.44 -7.18 -16.33
N THR A 151 -6.59 -8.09 -15.90
CA THR A 151 -6.13 -8.14 -14.51
C THR A 151 -5.47 -6.81 -14.16
N HIS A 152 -5.56 -6.41 -12.91
CA HIS A 152 -4.84 -5.26 -12.40
C HIS A 152 -3.93 -5.72 -11.26
N GLU A 153 -2.64 -5.54 -11.44
CA GLU A 153 -1.66 -5.74 -10.40
C GLU A 153 -1.51 -4.45 -9.60
N LEU A 154 -1.69 -4.54 -8.29
CA LEU A 154 -1.47 -3.44 -7.36
C LEU A 154 -0.28 -3.79 -6.48
N SER A 155 0.74 -2.94 -6.52
CA SER A 155 1.92 -3.03 -5.69
C SER A 155 2.01 -1.79 -4.82
N VAL A 156 1.97 -1.97 -3.51
CA VAL A 156 2.00 -0.86 -2.56
C VAL A 156 3.22 -0.93 -1.66
N PRO A 157 3.98 0.16 -1.51
CA PRO A 157 5.12 0.20 -0.61
C PRO A 157 4.64 0.39 0.83
N ILE A 158 5.20 -0.37 1.75
CA ILE A 158 5.05 -0.16 3.19
C ILE A 158 6.43 0.14 3.77
N ILE A 159 6.52 1.20 4.56
CA ILE A 159 7.73 1.52 5.31
C ILE A 159 7.63 0.80 6.65
N MET A 160 8.58 -0.09 6.92
CA MET A 160 8.70 -0.83 8.17
C MET A 160 9.69 -0.16 9.10
N SER A 161 9.52 -0.32 10.41
CA SER A 161 10.61 0.03 11.32
C SER A 161 11.79 -0.93 11.09
N GLY A 162 13.03 -0.42 11.16
CA GLY A 162 14.24 -1.22 10.86
C GLY A 162 14.47 -2.43 11.78
N THR A 163 13.54 -2.73 12.69
CA THR A 163 13.54 -3.89 13.61
C THR A 163 12.33 -4.80 13.39
N ALA A 164 11.44 -4.46 12.45
CA ALA A 164 10.27 -5.26 12.17
C ALA A 164 10.64 -6.50 11.35
N ASP A 165 10.20 -7.66 11.80
CA ASP A 165 10.19 -8.89 11.03
C ASP A 165 8.76 -9.09 10.50
N VAL A 166 8.58 -9.11 9.18
CA VAL A 166 7.27 -9.15 8.55
C VAL A 166 7.14 -10.37 7.66
N GLU A 167 6.06 -11.10 7.83
CA GLU A 167 5.70 -12.23 6.98
C GLU A 167 4.28 -12.09 6.43
N ILE A 168 3.96 -12.85 5.38
CA ILE A 168 2.59 -12.97 4.90
C ILE A 168 1.92 -14.22 5.46
N VAL A 169 0.62 -14.10 5.69
CA VAL A 169 -0.25 -15.25 5.87
C VAL A 169 -0.68 -15.72 4.49
N VAL A 170 -0.03 -16.77 4.00
CA VAL A 170 -0.43 -17.40 2.73
C VAL A 170 -1.76 -18.12 2.97
N SER A 171 -2.87 -17.56 2.47
CA SER A 171 -4.13 -18.30 2.46
C SER A 171 -4.11 -19.33 1.33
N GLU A 172 -4.72 -20.50 1.55
CA GLU A 172 -4.89 -21.52 0.50
C GLU A 172 -5.58 -20.95 -0.75
N ALA A 173 -6.46 -19.96 -0.58
CA ALA A 173 -7.12 -19.27 -1.69
C ALA A 173 -6.16 -18.44 -2.56
N GLY A 174 -5.13 -17.79 -1.95
CA GLY A 174 -4.09 -17.07 -2.69
C GLY A 174 -3.18 -18.02 -3.47
N TYR A 175 -2.90 -19.18 -2.91
CA TYR A 175 -2.12 -20.21 -3.57
C TYR A 175 -2.84 -20.80 -4.80
N ALA A 176 -4.16 -21.04 -4.68
CA ALA A 176 -4.99 -21.54 -5.79
C ALA A 176 -5.03 -20.54 -6.96
N SER A 177 -5.20 -19.24 -6.67
CA SER A 177 -5.21 -18.20 -7.71
C SER A 177 -3.87 -18.08 -8.44
N ARG A 178 -2.75 -18.29 -7.73
CA ARG A 178 -1.41 -18.26 -8.32
C ARG A 178 -1.14 -19.48 -9.19
N LEU A 179 -1.61 -20.67 -8.76
CA LEU A 179 -1.53 -21.90 -9.55
C LEU A 179 -2.38 -21.81 -10.81
N GLU A 180 -3.60 -21.27 -10.74
CA GLU A 180 -4.44 -21.04 -11.93
C GLU A 180 -3.76 -20.09 -12.93
N LEU A 181 -3.15 -19.00 -12.46
CA LEU A 181 -2.42 -18.07 -13.33
C LEU A 181 -1.19 -18.71 -13.96
N LEU A 182 -0.46 -19.56 -13.22
CA LEU A 182 0.70 -20.28 -13.74
C LEU A 182 0.30 -21.38 -14.75
N GLN A 183 -0.85 -22.04 -14.54
CA GLN A 183 -1.40 -23.00 -15.50
C GLN A 183 -1.89 -22.33 -16.79
N ILE A 184 -2.56 -21.16 -16.68
CA ILE A 184 -2.98 -20.35 -17.84
C ILE A 184 -1.75 -19.82 -18.59
N ALA A 185 -0.66 -19.50 -17.90
CA ALA A 185 0.61 -19.05 -18.49
C ALA A 185 1.45 -20.21 -19.06
N GLY A 186 1.03 -21.47 -18.89
CA GLY A 186 1.77 -22.65 -19.40
C GLY A 186 3.11 -22.88 -18.69
N VAL A 187 3.29 -22.37 -17.47
CA VAL A 187 4.53 -22.48 -16.71
C VAL A 187 4.58 -23.75 -15.83
N VAL A 188 3.41 -24.32 -15.54
CA VAL A 188 3.26 -25.56 -14.76
C VAL A 188 2.43 -26.55 -15.55
N GLU A 189 2.98 -27.71 -15.86
CA GLU A 189 2.26 -28.85 -16.40
C GLU A 189 1.64 -29.65 -15.22
N ASP A 190 0.49 -30.31 -15.49
CA ASP A 190 -0.23 -31.15 -14.53
C ASP A 190 0.63 -32.21 -13.82
#